data_81bc38cd68007e553ad6b8519749bd2b
#
_entry.id   81bc38cd68007e553ad6b8519749bd2b
#
_cell.length_a   1.000
_cell.length_b   1.000
_cell.length_c   1.000
_cell.angle_alpha   90.00
_cell.angle_beta   90.00
_cell.angle_gamma   90.00
#
_symmetry.space_group_name_H-M   'P 1'
#
loop_
_entity.id
_entity.type
_entity.pdbx_description
1 polymer ?
#
loop_
_entity_poly.entity_id
_entity_poly.type
_entity_poly.pdbx_seq_one_letter_code
_entity_poly.pdbx_strand_id
1 'polypeptide(L)' 'MEKTMAETCTANGDTWEIYRDASNHWRWRRTASNGRIVGASSEGYVNKSDCIANARRNGMTCTPR' A
#
# COMPACT_ATOMS: atom_id res chain seq x y z
N MET A 1 4.01 -18.30 -15.05
CA MET A 1 4.68 -17.50 -14.02
C MET A 1 3.71 -16.57 -13.36
N GLU A 2 3.62 -16.71 -12.07
CA GLU A 2 2.74 -15.89 -11.28
C GLU A 2 3.33 -14.51 -11.08
N LYS A 3 2.54 -13.50 -11.28
CA LYS A 3 2.99 -12.15 -11.09
C LYS A 3 2.26 -11.52 -9.91
N THR A 4 3.02 -10.96 -9.01
CA THR A 4 2.45 -10.25 -7.89
C THR A 4 1.76 -8.99 -8.40
N MET A 5 0.49 -8.85 -8.05
CA MET A 5 -0.29 -7.71 -8.48
C MET A 5 -0.29 -6.67 -7.37
N ALA A 6 0.40 -5.59 -7.58
CA ALA A 6 0.36 -4.48 -6.65
C ALA A 6 -0.57 -3.43 -7.22
N GLU A 7 -1.42 -2.87 -6.38
CA GLU A 7 -2.29 -1.76 -6.77
C GLU A 7 -1.69 -0.49 -6.22
N THR A 8 -1.63 0.52 -7.05
CA THR A 8 -0.99 1.78 -6.66
C THR A 8 -1.91 2.95 -6.96
N CYS A 9 -1.66 4.04 -6.24
CA CYS A 9 -2.25 5.33 -6.57
C CYS A 9 -1.33 6.42 -6.05
N THR A 10 -1.47 7.61 -6.61
CA THR A 10 -0.62 8.73 -6.26
C THR A 10 -1.49 9.87 -5.74
N ALA A 11 -1.06 10.46 -4.64
CA ALA A 11 -1.73 11.61 -4.07
C ALA A 11 -0.70 12.50 -3.41
N ASN A 12 -0.77 13.81 -3.68
CA ASN A 12 0.12 14.80 -3.07
C ASN A 12 1.60 14.47 -3.28
N GLY A 13 1.92 13.90 -4.45
CA GLY A 13 3.30 13.57 -4.78
C GLY A 13 3.79 12.25 -4.22
N ASP A 14 3.00 11.57 -3.42
CA ASP A 14 3.39 10.28 -2.84
C ASP A 14 2.67 9.16 -3.55
N THR A 15 3.34 8.04 -3.71
CA THR A 15 2.77 6.84 -4.30
C THR A 15 2.46 5.84 -3.21
N TRP A 16 1.22 5.38 -3.18
CA TRP A 16 0.77 4.37 -2.25
C TRP A 16 0.68 3.04 -2.98
N GLU A 17 1.21 2.01 -2.36
CA GLU A 17 1.23 0.68 -2.95
C GLU A 17 0.56 -0.31 -2.00
N ILE A 18 -0.40 -1.07 -2.52
CA ILE A 18 -1.07 -2.13 -1.77
C ILE A 18 -0.60 -3.44 -2.37
N TYR A 19 0.01 -4.30 -1.58
CA TYR A 19 0.64 -5.51 -2.12
C TYR A 19 0.53 -6.66 -1.13
N ARG A 20 0.80 -7.86 -1.61
CA ARG A 20 0.89 -9.04 -0.76
C ARG A 20 2.35 -9.34 -0.45
N ASP A 21 2.62 -9.66 0.81
CA ASP A 21 3.97 -10.02 1.22
C ASP A 21 4.20 -11.52 1.05
N ALA A 22 5.38 -11.98 1.45
CA ALA A 22 5.76 -13.38 1.31
C ALA A 22 4.89 -14.31 2.14
N SER A 23 4.26 -13.79 3.19
CA SER A 23 3.35 -14.57 4.03
C SER A 23 1.91 -14.52 3.54
N ASN A 24 1.71 -13.93 2.35
CA ASN A 24 0.40 -13.84 1.72
C ASN A 24 -0.56 -12.93 2.48
N HIS A 25 -0.01 -11.94 3.18
CA HIS A 25 -0.80 -10.92 3.86
C HIS A 25 -0.73 -9.62 3.08
N TRP A 26 -1.78 -8.81 3.21
CA TRP A 26 -1.84 -7.53 2.54
C TRP A 26 -1.10 -6.49 3.35
N ARG A 27 -0.28 -5.67 2.65
CA ARG A 27 0.48 -4.59 3.25
C ARG A 27 0.42 -3.37 2.37
N TRP A 28 0.70 -2.21 2.94
CA TRP A 28 0.78 -0.99 2.15
C TRP A 28 2.09 -0.29 2.44
N ARG A 29 2.49 0.50 1.46
CA ARG A 29 3.73 1.26 1.56
C ARG A 29 3.52 2.57 0.84
N ARG A 30 4.06 3.66 1.42
CA ARG A 30 3.96 5.00 0.89
C ARG A 30 5.35 5.48 0.53
N THR A 31 5.55 5.88 -0.73
CA THR A 31 6.84 6.31 -1.24
C THR A 31 6.73 7.76 -1.69
N ALA A 32 7.63 8.60 -1.19
CA ALA A 32 7.66 10.00 -1.58
C ALA A 32 8.21 10.15 -2.99
N SER A 33 8.04 11.34 -3.57
CA SER A 33 8.45 11.58 -4.96
C SER A 33 9.94 11.40 -5.18
N ASN A 34 10.76 11.52 -4.13
CA ASN A 34 12.19 11.31 -4.25
C ASN A 34 12.58 9.83 -4.11
N GLY A 35 11.62 8.92 -4.02
CA GLY A 35 11.87 7.49 -3.93
C GLY A 35 12.02 6.94 -2.53
N ARG A 36 11.93 7.79 -1.50
CA ARG A 36 12.07 7.33 -0.13
C ARG A 36 10.76 6.80 0.40
N ILE A 37 10.83 5.67 1.12
CA ILE A 37 9.66 5.13 1.79
C ILE A 37 9.42 5.94 3.05
N VAL A 38 8.26 6.59 3.12
CA VAL A 38 7.93 7.49 4.23
C VAL A 38 6.81 6.93 5.09
N GLY A 39 6.31 5.75 4.79
CA GLY A 39 5.30 5.09 5.60
C GLY A 39 5.06 3.69 5.11
N ALA A 40 4.64 2.81 6.01
CA ALA A 40 4.34 1.43 5.68
C ALA A 40 3.48 0.83 6.77
N SER A 41 2.71 -0.21 6.42
CA SER A 41 1.91 -0.91 7.42
C SER A 41 2.85 -1.66 8.36
N SER A 42 2.54 -1.64 9.64
CA SER A 42 3.35 -2.34 10.63
C SER A 42 2.97 -3.81 10.72
N GLU A 43 1.85 -4.19 10.15
CA GLU A 43 1.39 -5.58 10.19
C GLU A 43 0.77 -5.96 8.88
N GLY A 44 0.62 -7.26 8.66
CA GLY A 44 -0.05 -7.78 7.49
C GLY A 44 -1.52 -8.01 7.78
N TYR A 45 -2.35 -7.77 6.77
CA TYR A 45 -3.79 -7.94 6.89
C TYR A 45 -4.24 -9.12 6.06
N VAL A 46 -5.17 -9.90 6.61
CA VAL A 46 -5.73 -11.03 5.88
C VAL A 46 -6.61 -10.53 4.73
N ASN A 47 -7.34 -9.45 4.98
CA ASN A 47 -8.26 -8.90 3.99
C ASN A 47 -7.70 -7.62 3.39
N LYS A 48 -7.77 -7.53 2.05
CA LYS A 48 -7.31 -6.35 1.34
C LYS A 48 -8.05 -5.11 1.80
N SER A 49 -9.36 -5.21 2.03
CA SER A 49 -10.15 -4.06 2.45
C SER A 49 -9.69 -3.50 3.80
N ASP A 50 -9.25 -4.37 4.70
CA ASP A 50 -8.73 -3.91 5.99
C ASP A 50 -7.42 -3.17 5.81
N CYS A 51 -6.58 -3.65 4.91
CA CYS A 51 -5.32 -3.00 4.60
C CYS A 51 -5.56 -1.60 4.03
N ILE A 52 -6.48 -1.49 3.08
CA ILE A 52 -6.82 -0.22 2.46
C ILE A 52 -7.40 0.74 3.51
N ALA A 53 -8.26 0.24 4.40
CA ALA A 53 -8.82 1.08 5.44
C ALA A 53 -7.73 1.64 6.36
N ASN A 54 -6.73 0.82 6.67
CA ASN A 54 -5.61 1.27 7.49
C ASN A 54 -4.78 2.31 6.74
N ALA A 55 -4.53 2.11 5.45
CA ALA A 55 -3.79 3.06 4.64
C ALA A 55 -4.53 4.41 4.61
N ARG A 56 -5.85 4.38 4.48
CA ARG A 56 -6.63 5.62 4.46
C ARG A 56 -6.53 6.37 5.78
N ARG A 57 -6.51 5.64 6.89
CA ARG A 57 -6.32 6.28 8.20
C ARG A 57 -4.95 6.92 8.32
N ASN A 58 -3.99 6.44 7.54
CA ASN A 58 -2.64 6.99 7.55
C ASN A 58 -2.42 8.04 6.47
N GLY A 59 -3.47 8.47 5.79
CA GLY A 59 -3.41 9.59 4.88
C GLY A 59 -3.63 9.30 3.42
N MET A 60 -3.95 8.06 3.06
CA MET A 60 -4.20 7.74 1.65
C MET A 60 -5.54 8.32 1.23
N THR A 61 -5.50 9.27 0.30
CA THR A 61 -6.70 9.92 -0.22
C THR A 61 -7.03 9.49 -1.63
N CYS A 62 -6.18 8.67 -2.25
CA CYS A 62 -6.43 8.16 -3.59
C CYS A 62 -6.92 6.72 -3.50
N THR A 63 -7.40 6.20 -4.61
CA THR A 63 -7.91 4.83 -4.69
C THR A 63 -6.93 3.96 -5.45
N PRO A 64 -6.34 2.95 -4.83
CA PRO A 64 -5.38 2.07 -5.50
C PRO A 64 -6.05 1.28 -6.62
N ARG A 65 -5.30 1.06 -7.68
CA ARG A 65 -5.78 0.26 -8.81
C ARG A 65 -4.68 -0.59 -9.37
#